data_e4eeb577dc7dd9a0454328928d22c72d
#
_entry.id   e4eeb577dc7dd9a0454328928d22c72d
#
_cell.length_a   1.000
_cell.length_b   1.000
_cell.length_c   1.000
_cell.angle_alpha   90.00
_cell.angle_beta   90.00
_cell.angle_gamma   90.00
#
_symmetry.space_group_name_H-M   'P 1'
#
loop_
_entity.id
_entity.type
_entity.pdbx_description
1 polymer ?
#
loop_
_entity_poly.entity_id
_entity_poly.type
_entity_poly.pdbx_seq_one_letter_code
_entity_poly.pdbx_strand_id
1 'polypeptide(L)'
;MPIIDNLFKISDLTINDIDKIAVAIGPGSFTGVRIALGIAKGLAMALNKPLIAVNELDILEAIAGGSENEIIPLIDARKERVYYKYQNTYVDDYLINLISNFDKNKKYVFVGDGATNYENILKDNLGDNAIILPIYNAFPRASVLCELASNKEEANIYTLEPEYISKSRAEKKF
;
A
#
# COMPACT_ATOMS: atom_id res chain seq x y z
N MET A 1 13.16 13.61 -7.64
CA MET A 1 14.21 13.32 -8.66
C MET A 1 15.60 12.99 -8.07
N PRO A 2 16.15 13.64 -7.02
CA PRO A 2 17.49 13.31 -6.51
C PRO A 2 17.69 11.85 -6.11
N ILE A 3 16.65 11.18 -5.55
CA ILE A 3 16.70 9.77 -5.18
C ILE A 3 16.86 8.89 -6.43
N ILE A 4 16.10 9.16 -7.49
CA ILE A 4 16.15 8.42 -8.76
C ILE A 4 17.53 8.61 -9.43
N ASP A 5 18.04 9.84 -9.49
CA ASP A 5 19.37 10.14 -10.02
C ASP A 5 20.47 9.38 -9.25
N ASN A 6 20.35 9.37 -7.91
CA ASN A 6 21.32 8.66 -7.09
C ASN A 6 21.26 7.15 -7.30
N LEU A 7 20.07 6.59 -7.45
CA LEU A 7 19.88 5.17 -7.74
C LEU A 7 20.61 4.76 -9.04
N PHE A 8 20.44 5.53 -10.12
CA PHE A 8 21.16 5.26 -11.38
C PHE A 8 22.68 5.35 -11.21
N LYS A 9 23.18 6.33 -10.45
CA LYS A 9 24.63 6.47 -10.21
C LYS A 9 25.26 5.30 -9.46
N ILE A 10 24.51 4.67 -8.53
CA ILE A 10 25.05 3.55 -7.73
C ILE A 10 24.78 2.18 -8.33
N SER A 11 23.87 2.07 -9.31
CA SER A 11 23.49 0.79 -9.93
C SER A 11 24.21 0.52 -11.26
N ASP A 12 25.03 1.45 -11.74
CA ASP A 12 25.65 1.41 -13.07
C ASP A 12 24.63 1.24 -14.22
N LEU A 13 23.36 1.61 -13.98
CA LEU A 13 22.29 1.61 -14.97
C LEU A 13 22.02 3.03 -15.46
N THR A 14 21.41 3.11 -16.64
CA THR A 14 20.93 4.35 -17.23
C THR A 14 19.41 4.36 -17.34
N ILE A 15 18.85 5.50 -17.60
CA ILE A 15 17.41 5.64 -17.80
C ILE A 15 16.89 4.84 -19.02
N ASN A 16 17.77 4.53 -19.97
CA ASN A 16 17.44 3.73 -21.16
C ASN A 16 17.30 2.23 -20.86
N ASP A 17 17.87 1.78 -19.73
CA ASP A 17 17.81 0.38 -19.31
C ASP A 17 16.49 0.04 -18.58
N ILE A 18 15.59 1.03 -18.43
CA ILE A 18 14.28 0.84 -17.80
C ILE A 18 13.29 0.23 -18.79
N ASP A 19 12.66 -0.89 -18.41
CA ASP A 19 11.64 -1.55 -19.22
C ASP A 19 10.23 -1.11 -18.85
N LYS A 20 9.97 -0.92 -17.54
CA LYS A 20 8.65 -0.57 -16.99
C LYS A 20 8.80 0.40 -15.82
N ILE A 21 7.77 1.18 -15.56
CA ILE A 21 7.67 2.04 -14.38
C ILE A 21 6.50 1.53 -13.54
N ALA A 22 6.76 1.24 -12.27
CA ALA A 22 5.74 0.83 -11.31
C ALA A 22 5.48 1.95 -10.30
N VAL A 23 4.22 2.15 -9.92
CA VAL A 23 3.83 3.16 -8.95
C VAL A 23 2.75 2.64 -8.00
N ALA A 24 2.91 2.95 -6.71
CA ALA A 24 1.83 2.75 -5.74
C ALA A 24 0.77 3.84 -5.92
N ILE A 25 -0.50 3.42 -6.04
CA ILE A 25 -1.62 4.34 -6.32
C ILE A 25 -2.47 4.68 -5.09
N GLY A 26 -2.05 4.25 -3.90
CA GLY A 26 -2.77 4.36 -2.63
C GLY A 26 -3.35 3.02 -2.17
N PRO A 27 -4.10 3.04 -1.07
CA PRO A 27 -4.45 4.20 -0.24
C PRO A 27 -3.27 4.76 0.55
N GLY A 28 -3.30 6.05 0.89
CA GLY A 28 -2.25 6.69 1.67
C GLY A 28 -2.39 8.21 1.72
N SER A 29 -1.26 8.90 1.89
CA SER A 29 -1.22 10.36 1.90
C SER A 29 -1.78 10.94 0.59
N PHE A 30 -2.86 11.72 0.69
CA PHE A 30 -3.54 12.35 -0.46
C PHE A 30 -2.59 13.13 -1.37
N THR A 31 -1.67 13.90 -0.78
CA THR A 31 -0.66 14.66 -1.52
C THR A 31 0.44 13.75 -2.04
N GLY A 32 0.91 12.82 -1.20
CA GLY A 32 2.02 11.92 -1.54
C GLY A 32 1.71 11.04 -2.75
N VAL A 33 0.55 10.40 -2.77
CA VAL A 33 0.11 9.54 -3.89
C VAL A 33 0.00 10.33 -5.19
N ARG A 34 -0.55 11.55 -5.15
CA ARG A 34 -0.65 12.40 -6.35
C ARG A 34 0.71 12.82 -6.89
N ILE A 35 1.65 13.18 -6.03
CA ILE A 35 3.01 13.53 -6.42
C ILE A 35 3.70 12.32 -7.06
N ALA A 36 3.64 11.17 -6.41
CA ALA A 36 4.25 9.93 -6.91
C ALA A 36 3.68 9.56 -8.28
N LEU A 37 2.35 9.57 -8.41
CA LEU A 37 1.67 9.25 -9.66
C LEU A 37 2.00 10.26 -10.76
N GLY A 38 2.05 11.57 -10.45
CA GLY A 38 2.43 12.59 -11.42
C GLY A 38 3.86 12.41 -11.95
N ILE A 39 4.81 12.11 -11.07
CA ILE A 39 6.19 11.81 -11.45
C ILE A 39 6.26 10.54 -12.31
N ALA A 40 5.59 9.47 -11.89
CA ALA A 40 5.60 8.20 -12.61
C ALA A 40 4.99 8.34 -14.03
N LYS A 41 3.86 9.04 -14.15
CA LYS A 41 3.25 9.36 -15.46
C LYS A 41 4.19 10.18 -16.34
N GLY A 42 4.81 11.22 -15.78
CA GLY A 42 5.75 12.07 -16.52
C GLY A 42 6.94 11.27 -17.05
N LEU A 43 7.51 10.40 -16.22
CA LEU A 43 8.61 9.51 -16.64
C LEU A 43 8.16 8.49 -17.70
N ALA A 44 7.02 7.83 -17.49
CA ALA A 44 6.48 6.84 -18.42
C ALA A 44 6.21 7.45 -19.81
N MET A 45 5.63 8.64 -19.86
CA MET A 45 5.41 9.39 -21.12
C MET A 45 6.71 9.80 -21.78
N ALA A 46 7.66 10.36 -21.01
CA ALA A 46 8.93 10.84 -21.57
C ALA A 46 9.81 9.70 -22.12
N LEU A 47 9.76 8.53 -21.49
CA LEU A 47 10.52 7.36 -21.90
C LEU A 47 9.77 6.41 -22.84
N ASN A 48 8.50 6.68 -23.09
CA ASN A 48 7.61 5.79 -23.82
C ASN A 48 7.62 4.35 -23.26
N LYS A 49 7.50 4.24 -21.93
CA LYS A 49 7.51 2.97 -21.20
C LYS A 49 6.17 2.70 -20.53
N PRO A 50 5.78 1.42 -20.39
CA PRO A 50 4.54 1.05 -19.69
C PRO A 50 4.56 1.48 -18.22
N LEU A 51 3.41 1.94 -17.73
CA LEU A 51 3.17 2.30 -16.34
C LEU A 51 2.31 1.23 -15.68
N ILE A 52 2.78 0.68 -14.57
CA ILE A 52 2.09 -0.36 -13.82
C ILE A 52 1.62 0.21 -12.48
N ALA A 53 0.33 0.07 -12.20
CA ALA A 53 -0.28 0.54 -10.97
C ALA A 53 -0.44 -0.60 -9.95
N VAL A 54 -0.06 -0.36 -8.69
CA VAL A 54 -0.18 -1.34 -7.61
C VAL A 54 -0.82 -0.66 -6.39
N ASN A 55 -1.77 -1.34 -5.75
CA ASN A 55 -2.36 -0.88 -4.50
C ASN A 55 -1.37 -1.03 -3.34
N GLU A 56 -1.30 -0.05 -2.43
CA GLU A 56 -0.38 -0.08 -1.30
C GLU A 56 -0.69 -1.20 -0.30
N LEU A 57 -1.96 -1.57 -0.14
CA LEU A 57 -2.37 -2.69 0.72
C LEU A 57 -1.91 -4.03 0.15
N ASP A 58 -1.90 -4.19 -1.19
CA ASP A 58 -1.35 -5.40 -1.82
C ASP A 58 0.16 -5.53 -1.58
N ILE A 59 0.89 -4.40 -1.59
CA ILE A 59 2.34 -4.41 -1.30
C ILE A 59 2.59 -4.84 0.14
N LEU A 60 1.81 -4.31 1.09
CA LEU A 60 1.92 -4.68 2.50
C LEU A 60 1.56 -6.14 2.74
N GLU A 61 0.49 -6.63 2.11
CA GLU A 61 0.09 -8.04 2.17
C GLU A 61 1.21 -8.95 1.66
N ALA A 62 1.84 -8.60 0.53
CA ALA A 62 2.95 -9.37 -0.04
C ALA A 62 4.21 -9.35 0.86
N ILE A 63 4.48 -8.24 1.58
CA ILE A 63 5.57 -8.17 2.57
C ILE A 63 5.37 -9.19 3.69
N ALA A 64 4.13 -9.43 4.09
CA ALA A 64 3.78 -10.39 5.14
C ALA A 64 3.65 -11.83 4.61
N GLY A 65 3.84 -12.06 3.32
CA GLY A 65 3.60 -13.33 2.63
C GLY A 65 4.26 -14.54 3.28
N GLY A 66 3.71 -15.73 3.02
CA GLY A 66 4.16 -17.01 3.57
C GLY A 66 3.53 -17.39 4.92
N SER A 67 2.58 -16.61 5.43
CA SER A 67 1.81 -16.96 6.62
C SER A 67 0.67 -17.93 6.29
N GLU A 68 0.46 -18.94 7.14
CA GLU A 68 -0.74 -19.79 7.09
C GLU A 68 -1.98 -19.07 7.64
N ASN A 69 -1.77 -18.00 8.42
CA ASN A 69 -2.85 -17.19 8.97
C ASN A 69 -3.24 -16.08 7.97
N GLU A 70 -4.48 -15.62 8.07
CA GLU A 70 -4.99 -14.54 7.23
C GLU A 70 -4.24 -13.24 7.49
N ILE A 71 -3.71 -12.63 6.44
CA ILE A 71 -2.92 -11.40 6.50
C ILE A 71 -3.85 -10.20 6.33
N ILE A 72 -3.74 -9.25 7.25
CA ILE A 72 -4.55 -8.02 7.27
C ILE A 72 -3.60 -6.82 7.15
N PRO A 73 -3.41 -6.27 5.95
CA PRO A 73 -2.67 -5.03 5.78
C PRO A 73 -3.49 -3.85 6.31
N LEU A 74 -2.86 -3.02 7.15
CA LEU A 74 -3.46 -1.85 7.80
C LEU A 74 -2.63 -0.60 7.55
N ILE A 75 -3.23 0.44 6.97
CA ILE A 75 -2.65 1.78 6.86
C ILE A 75 -3.43 2.74 7.77
N ASP A 76 -2.72 3.52 8.57
CA ASP A 76 -3.32 4.49 9.49
C ASP A 76 -3.98 5.65 8.73
N ALA A 77 -5.31 5.73 8.78
CA ALA A 77 -6.11 6.82 8.21
C ALA A 77 -6.42 7.92 9.24
N ARG A 78 -5.78 7.88 10.41
CA ARG A 78 -5.96 8.77 11.57
C ARG A 78 -7.28 8.57 12.31
N LYS A 79 -7.29 8.92 13.62
CA LYS A 79 -8.47 8.87 14.50
C LYS A 79 -9.10 7.47 14.56
N GLU A 80 -8.24 6.46 14.74
CA GLU A 80 -8.64 5.04 14.82
C GLU A 80 -9.36 4.52 13.55
N ARG A 81 -9.26 5.25 12.45
CA ARG A 81 -9.64 4.75 11.13
C ARG A 81 -8.43 4.14 10.44
N VAL A 82 -8.69 3.11 9.67
CA VAL A 82 -7.67 2.38 8.91
C VAL A 82 -8.15 2.15 7.48
N TYR A 83 -7.21 2.21 6.54
CA TYR A 83 -7.39 1.54 5.26
C TYR A 83 -6.91 0.11 5.45
N TYR A 84 -7.70 -0.84 4.99
CA TYR A 84 -7.36 -2.26 5.11
C TYR A 84 -7.86 -3.06 3.92
N LYS A 85 -7.28 -4.25 3.75
CA LYS A 85 -7.78 -5.28 2.87
C LYS A 85 -8.22 -6.49 3.70
N TYR A 86 -9.45 -6.90 3.51
CA TYR A 86 -10.01 -8.08 4.16
C TYR A 86 -10.94 -8.79 3.19
N GLN A 87 -10.81 -10.13 3.09
CA GLN A 87 -11.57 -10.94 2.15
C GLN A 87 -11.56 -10.37 0.71
N ASN A 88 -10.37 -9.97 0.26
CA ASN A 88 -10.13 -9.38 -1.06
C ASN A 88 -10.88 -8.05 -1.35
N THR A 89 -11.29 -7.34 -0.31
CA THR A 89 -11.99 -6.05 -0.42
C THR A 89 -11.19 -4.96 0.28
N TYR A 90 -11.03 -3.80 -0.39
CA TYR A 90 -10.39 -2.62 0.18
C TYR A 90 -11.41 -1.75 0.88
N VAL A 91 -11.14 -1.40 2.13
CA VAL A 91 -12.10 -0.69 2.98
C VAL A 91 -11.41 0.46 3.73
N ASP A 92 -12.15 1.56 3.97
CA ASP A 92 -11.83 2.64 4.89
C ASP A 92 -12.88 2.65 6.01
N ASP A 93 -12.51 2.20 7.21
CA ASP A 93 -13.43 2.18 8.34
C ASP A 93 -12.69 2.36 9.68
N TYR A 94 -13.45 2.43 10.77
CA TYR A 94 -12.90 2.37 12.11
C TYR A 94 -12.33 0.97 12.39
N LEU A 95 -11.16 0.94 13.04
CA LEU A 95 -10.49 -0.31 13.40
C LEU A 95 -11.39 -1.25 14.21
N ILE A 96 -12.21 -0.70 15.12
CA ILE A 96 -13.11 -1.50 15.95
C ILE A 96 -14.17 -2.24 15.12
N ASN A 97 -14.62 -1.65 14.01
CA ASN A 97 -15.58 -2.29 13.11
C ASN A 97 -14.94 -3.48 12.38
N LEU A 98 -13.68 -3.32 11.93
CA LEU A 98 -12.91 -4.43 11.36
C LEU A 98 -12.76 -5.56 12.38
N ILE A 99 -12.33 -5.24 13.61
CA ILE A 99 -12.13 -6.23 14.69
C ILE A 99 -13.41 -7.00 14.98
N SER A 100 -14.58 -6.35 14.91
CA SER A 100 -15.87 -6.99 15.18
C SER A 100 -16.25 -8.08 14.16
N ASN A 101 -15.62 -8.06 12.97
CA ASN A 101 -15.85 -9.05 11.92
C ASN A 101 -14.94 -10.29 12.04
N PHE A 102 -13.96 -10.28 12.95
CA PHE A 102 -13.02 -11.38 13.10
C PHE A 102 -13.59 -12.56 13.91
N ASP A 103 -13.27 -13.75 13.45
CA ASP A 103 -13.47 -14.97 14.24
C ASP A 103 -12.45 -15.01 15.38
N LYS A 104 -12.92 -14.95 16.62
CA LYS A 104 -12.07 -14.94 17.82
C LYS A 104 -11.27 -16.25 18.04
N ASN A 105 -11.56 -17.30 17.28
CA ASN A 105 -10.82 -18.56 17.32
C ASN A 105 -9.71 -18.66 16.26
N LYS A 106 -9.57 -17.64 15.39
CA LYS A 106 -8.57 -17.60 14.34
C LYS A 106 -7.48 -16.59 14.66
N LYS A 107 -6.28 -16.87 14.18
CA LYS A 107 -5.14 -15.95 14.23
C LYS A 107 -5.10 -15.11 12.96
N TYR A 108 -4.73 -13.84 13.13
CA TYR A 108 -4.58 -12.87 12.06
C TYR A 108 -3.20 -12.22 12.14
N VAL A 109 -2.57 -12.03 11.00
CA VAL A 109 -1.27 -11.35 10.88
C VAL A 109 -1.52 -9.94 10.38
N PHE A 110 -1.19 -8.96 11.21
CA PHE A 110 -1.33 -7.55 10.90
C PHE A 110 -0.01 -6.95 10.43
N VAL A 111 -0.03 -6.22 9.32
CA VAL A 111 1.13 -5.58 8.70
C VAL A 111 0.79 -4.14 8.28
N GLY A 112 1.78 -3.25 8.34
CA GLY A 112 1.61 -1.83 8.02
C GLY A 112 1.68 -0.92 9.23
N ASP A 113 1.69 0.38 9.00
CA ASP A 113 1.80 1.39 10.06
C ASP A 113 0.55 1.45 10.96
N GLY A 114 -0.63 1.15 10.40
CA GLY A 114 -1.85 0.99 11.18
C GLY A 114 -1.78 -0.16 12.18
N ALA A 115 -1.12 -1.27 11.84
CA ALA A 115 -0.91 -2.40 12.75
C ALA A 115 -0.03 -1.99 13.93
N THR A 116 1.06 -1.26 13.68
CA THR A 116 1.99 -0.80 14.71
C THR A 116 1.38 0.29 15.58
N ASN A 117 0.71 1.28 14.96
CA ASN A 117 0.13 2.41 15.70
C ASN A 117 -1.03 1.99 16.61
N TYR A 118 -1.76 0.94 16.24
CA TYR A 118 -2.92 0.46 16.97
C TYR A 118 -2.72 -0.93 17.60
N GLU A 119 -1.45 -1.34 17.82
CA GLU A 119 -1.11 -2.64 18.40
C GLU A 119 -1.86 -2.93 19.72
N ASN A 120 -1.94 -1.94 20.63
CA ASN A 120 -2.65 -2.11 21.90
C ASN A 120 -4.12 -2.43 21.68
N ILE A 121 -4.81 -1.71 20.78
CA ILE A 121 -6.23 -1.94 20.49
C ILE A 121 -6.42 -3.34 19.90
N LEU A 122 -5.54 -3.77 18.99
CA LEU A 122 -5.61 -5.11 18.39
C LEU A 122 -5.40 -6.20 19.45
N LYS A 123 -4.39 -6.05 20.31
CA LYS A 123 -4.10 -7.02 21.37
C LYS A 123 -5.15 -7.05 22.47
N ASP A 124 -5.69 -5.91 22.87
CA ASP A 124 -6.76 -5.85 23.89
C ASP A 124 -8.03 -6.58 23.45
N ASN A 125 -8.33 -6.59 22.14
CA ASN A 125 -9.55 -7.21 21.61
C ASN A 125 -9.35 -8.66 21.14
N LEU A 126 -8.15 -9.02 20.64
CA LEU A 126 -7.87 -10.32 20.02
C LEU A 126 -6.86 -11.16 20.80
N GLY A 127 -6.17 -10.59 21.80
CA GLY A 127 -5.15 -11.29 22.59
C GLY A 127 -4.05 -11.88 21.72
N ASP A 128 -3.72 -13.13 21.97
CA ASP A 128 -2.69 -13.90 21.24
C ASP A 128 -3.07 -14.22 19.78
N ASN A 129 -4.30 -13.91 19.39
CA ASN A 129 -4.75 -14.07 18.00
C ASN A 129 -4.35 -12.90 17.11
N ALA A 130 -3.91 -11.77 17.68
CA ALA A 130 -3.30 -10.67 16.95
C ALA A 130 -1.78 -10.84 16.85
N ILE A 131 -1.29 -11.23 15.70
CA ILE A 131 0.13 -11.31 15.39
C ILE A 131 0.52 -10.02 14.67
N ILE A 132 1.25 -9.13 15.34
CA ILE A 132 1.67 -7.86 14.76
C ILE A 132 3.07 -8.02 14.18
N LEU A 133 3.23 -7.73 12.88
CA LEU A 133 4.56 -7.76 12.27
C LEU A 133 5.41 -6.57 12.75
N PRO A 134 6.74 -6.78 12.86
CA PRO A 134 7.66 -5.74 13.32
C PRO A 134 7.60 -4.46 12.47
N ILE A 135 7.96 -3.32 13.08
CA ILE A 135 7.92 -1.99 12.47
C ILE A 135 8.69 -1.86 11.14
N TYR A 136 9.72 -2.67 10.91
CA TYR A 136 10.43 -2.67 9.64
C TYR A 136 9.59 -3.23 8.47
N ASN A 137 8.43 -3.83 8.77
CA ASN A 137 7.42 -4.24 7.78
C ASN A 137 6.23 -3.25 7.69
N ALA A 138 6.30 -2.12 8.42
CA ALA A 138 5.20 -1.16 8.48
C ALA A 138 5.01 -0.34 7.20
N PHE A 139 6.00 -0.34 6.29
CA PHE A 139 5.96 0.50 5.10
C PHE A 139 6.13 -0.29 3.81
N PRO A 140 5.44 0.11 2.72
CA PRO A 140 5.62 -0.48 1.41
C PRO A 140 7.08 -0.42 0.93
N ARG A 141 7.54 -1.49 0.28
CA ARG A 141 8.89 -1.59 -0.27
C ARG A 141 8.84 -1.55 -1.79
N ALA A 142 9.71 -0.74 -2.39
CA ALA A 142 9.80 -0.62 -3.84
C ALA A 142 10.16 -1.96 -4.53
N SER A 143 10.99 -2.81 -3.89
CA SER A 143 11.31 -4.14 -4.40
C SER A 143 10.08 -5.04 -4.54
N VAL A 144 9.21 -5.06 -3.51
CA VAL A 144 7.96 -5.83 -3.52
C VAL A 144 6.97 -5.24 -4.53
N LEU A 145 6.88 -3.90 -4.60
CA LEU A 145 6.08 -3.23 -5.63
C LEU A 145 6.51 -3.67 -7.05
N CYS A 146 7.81 -3.69 -7.33
CA CYS A 146 8.34 -4.11 -8.64
C CYS A 146 8.04 -5.60 -8.92
N GLU A 147 8.14 -6.46 -7.92
CA GLU A 147 7.81 -7.88 -8.05
C GLU A 147 6.33 -8.07 -8.40
N LEU A 148 5.42 -7.43 -7.67
CA LEU A 148 3.99 -7.46 -7.98
C LEU A 148 3.67 -6.88 -9.35
N ALA A 149 4.36 -5.79 -9.75
CA ALA A 149 4.17 -5.14 -11.04
C ALA A 149 4.62 -6.00 -12.22
N SER A 150 5.54 -6.96 -12.02
CA SER A 150 6.05 -7.81 -13.10
C SER A 150 4.96 -8.61 -13.82
N ASN A 151 3.92 -9.00 -13.08
CA ASN A 151 2.80 -9.84 -13.53
C ASN A 151 1.49 -9.05 -13.74
N LYS A 152 1.50 -7.71 -13.57
CA LYS A 152 0.32 -6.88 -13.77
C LYS A 152 0.28 -6.27 -15.17
N GLU A 153 -0.92 -6.02 -15.64
CA GLU A 153 -1.17 -5.32 -16.90
C GLU A 153 -0.80 -3.84 -16.82
N GLU A 154 -0.50 -3.27 -18.00
CA GLU A 154 -0.23 -1.85 -18.14
C GLU A 154 -1.47 -1.01 -17.85
N ALA A 155 -1.29 0.04 -17.06
CA ALA A 155 -2.33 1.00 -16.78
C ALA A 155 -2.41 2.06 -17.89
N ASN A 156 -3.61 2.53 -18.20
CA ASN A 156 -3.76 3.66 -19.11
C ASN A 156 -3.27 4.94 -18.41
N ILE A 157 -2.16 5.47 -18.89
CA ILE A 157 -1.49 6.67 -18.35
C ILE A 157 -2.43 7.88 -18.25
N TYR A 158 -3.33 8.05 -19.22
CA TYR A 158 -4.19 9.22 -19.31
C TYR A 158 -5.34 9.19 -18.32
N THR A 159 -5.86 8.00 -18.02
CA THR A 159 -7.04 7.81 -17.15
C THR A 159 -6.69 7.30 -15.76
N LEU A 160 -5.44 6.85 -15.55
CA LEU A 160 -5.01 6.36 -14.22
C LEU A 160 -5.13 7.48 -13.18
N GLU A 161 -5.85 7.21 -12.12
CA GLU A 161 -6.03 8.10 -10.97
C GLU A 161 -5.59 7.43 -9.68
N PRO A 162 -5.29 8.20 -8.61
CA PRO A 162 -5.10 7.62 -7.29
C PRO A 162 -6.30 6.82 -6.85
N GLU A 163 -6.06 5.71 -6.19
CA GLU A 163 -7.14 4.90 -5.62
C GLU A 163 -7.60 5.49 -4.28
N TYR A 164 -8.74 6.17 -4.32
CA TYR A 164 -9.37 6.73 -3.13
C TYR A 164 -10.44 5.77 -2.61
N ILE A 165 -10.12 5.01 -1.57
CA ILE A 165 -11.09 4.13 -0.90
C ILE A 165 -12.19 4.97 -0.23
N SER A 166 -11.86 6.18 0.26
CA SER A 166 -12.83 7.11 0.80
C SER A 166 -12.84 8.44 0.07
N LYS A 167 -14.01 9.09 0.02
CA LYS A 167 -14.13 10.47 -0.46
C LYS A 167 -13.22 11.40 0.34
N SER A 168 -12.60 12.37 -0.32
CA SER A 168 -11.78 13.38 0.34
C SER A 168 -12.58 14.13 1.42
N ARG A 169 -11.89 14.69 2.43
CA ARG A 169 -12.56 15.50 3.46
C ARG A 169 -13.33 16.68 2.89
N ALA A 170 -12.93 17.20 1.74
CA ALA A 170 -13.62 18.28 1.04
C ALA A 170 -14.96 17.82 0.45
N GLU A 171 -15.02 16.57 -0.04
CA GLU A 171 -16.24 15.98 -0.62
C GLU A 171 -17.24 15.48 0.43
N LYS A 172 -16.79 15.27 1.67
CA LYS A 172 -17.67 14.88 2.80
C LYS A 172 -18.43 16.05 3.43
N LYS A 173 -18.24 17.29 2.96
CA LYS A 173 -18.86 18.50 3.52
C LYS A 173 -20.11 19.01 2.76
N PHE A 174 -20.63 18.21 1.81
CA PHE A 174 -21.87 18.51 1.10
C PHE A 174 -22.86 17.39 1.22
#